data_1bca9dea4f33aa279dc709de238843c9
#
_entry.id   1bca9dea4f33aa279dc709de238843c9
#
_cell.length_a   1.000
_cell.length_b   1.000
_cell.length_c   1.000
_cell.angle_alpha   90.00
_cell.angle_beta   90.00
_cell.angle_gamma   90.00
#
_symmetry.space_group_name_H-M   'P 1'
#
loop_
_entity.id
_entity.type
_entity.pdbx_description
1 polymer ?
#
loop_
_entity_poly.entity_id
_entity_poly.type
_entity_poly.pdbx_seq_one_letter_code
_entity_poly.pdbx_strand_id
1 'polypeptide(L)'
;MDWFPLFNSLRIAAISTVVIFFSGIFAAYYIAKLPPILKGVLDVVLTLPLVLPPTVVGYLLLRLLGPTRPLGAFILEAFETKLVMTWWSAIFATVVVAFPLMYRTARGAFESFDRDLADAGRTLGLSNTWIFWRVRMPCCRQGILAGAVLAFARALGEYGATS
;
A
#
# COMPACT_ATOMS: atom_id res chain seq x y z
N MET A 1 -0.74 4.37 -33.84
CA MET A 1 -1.16 4.41 -32.42
C MET A 1 -0.05 3.77 -31.60
N ASP A 2 0.62 4.55 -30.79
CA ASP A 2 1.72 4.03 -29.97
C ASP A 2 1.14 3.36 -28.71
N TRP A 3 1.21 2.04 -28.68
CA TRP A 3 0.77 1.24 -27.54
C TRP A 3 1.76 1.27 -26.36
N PHE A 4 2.93 1.86 -26.58
CA PHE A 4 4.01 1.92 -25.59
C PHE A 4 3.59 2.58 -24.26
N PRO A 5 2.88 3.73 -24.24
CA PRO A 5 2.44 4.35 -22.99
C PRO A 5 1.46 3.46 -22.22
N LEU A 6 0.54 2.78 -22.91
CA LEU A 6 -0.41 1.87 -22.28
C LEU A 6 0.26 0.67 -21.63
N PHE A 7 1.20 0.03 -22.33
CA PHE A 7 1.96 -1.09 -21.76
C PHE A 7 2.81 -0.67 -20.58
N ASN A 8 3.42 0.48 -20.64
CA ASN A 8 4.23 1.02 -19.54
C ASN A 8 3.37 1.33 -18.31
N SER A 9 2.23 1.98 -18.51
CA SER A 9 1.27 2.28 -17.44
C SER A 9 0.73 1.01 -16.79
N LEU A 10 0.36 0.02 -17.59
CA LEU A 10 -0.12 -1.27 -17.11
C LEU A 10 0.95 -2.02 -16.30
N ARG A 11 2.19 -2.00 -16.76
CA ARG A 11 3.32 -2.63 -16.09
C ARG A 11 3.62 -1.99 -14.74
N ILE A 12 3.65 -0.66 -14.70
CA ILE A 12 3.86 0.10 -13.46
C ILE A 12 2.70 -0.16 -12.49
N ALA A 13 1.46 -0.10 -12.97
CA ALA A 13 0.28 -0.37 -12.15
C ALA A 13 0.29 -1.78 -11.58
N ALA A 14 0.65 -2.79 -12.37
CA ALA A 14 0.74 -4.18 -11.92
C ALA A 14 1.79 -4.37 -10.82
N ILE A 15 3.00 -3.86 -11.02
CA ILE A 15 4.09 -3.96 -10.02
C ILE A 15 3.74 -3.20 -8.76
N SER A 16 3.24 -1.97 -8.90
CA SER A 16 2.81 -1.16 -7.76
C SER A 16 1.69 -1.85 -6.97
N THR A 17 0.73 -2.46 -7.65
CA THR A 17 -0.37 -3.18 -7.01
C THR A 17 0.13 -4.39 -6.21
N VAL A 18 1.10 -5.15 -6.71
CA VAL A 18 1.70 -6.25 -5.96
C VAL A 18 2.38 -5.75 -4.69
N VAL A 19 3.17 -4.70 -4.78
CA VAL A 19 3.82 -4.08 -3.61
C VAL A 19 2.79 -3.56 -2.61
N ILE A 20 1.76 -2.86 -3.09
CA ILE A 20 0.67 -2.32 -2.27
C ILE A 20 -0.11 -3.45 -1.59
N PHE A 21 -0.39 -4.53 -2.30
CA PHE A 21 -1.12 -5.68 -1.79
C PHE A 21 -0.43 -6.27 -0.56
N PHE A 22 0.83 -6.63 -0.67
CA PHE A 22 1.57 -7.20 0.45
C PHE A 22 1.80 -6.19 1.57
N SER A 23 2.28 -4.99 1.27
CA SER A 23 2.54 -3.95 2.27
C SER A 23 1.27 -3.50 2.97
N GLY A 24 0.16 -3.36 2.25
CA GLY A 24 -1.14 -2.98 2.79
C GLY A 24 -1.71 -4.02 3.75
N ILE A 25 -1.62 -5.31 3.38
CA ILE A 25 -2.07 -6.42 4.24
C ILE A 25 -1.23 -6.46 5.52
N PHE A 26 0.09 -6.41 5.41
CA PHE A 26 0.97 -6.44 6.59
C PHE A 26 0.74 -5.23 7.49
N ALA A 27 0.66 -4.03 6.93
CA ALA A 27 0.38 -2.82 7.69
C ALA A 27 -0.98 -2.90 8.39
N ALA A 28 -2.03 -3.31 7.70
CA ALA A 28 -3.36 -3.47 8.27
C ALA A 28 -3.38 -4.48 9.43
N TYR A 29 -2.70 -5.60 9.27
CA TYR A 29 -2.62 -6.63 10.29
C TYR A 29 -1.88 -6.18 11.54
N TYR A 30 -0.71 -5.59 11.39
CA TYR A 30 0.11 -5.14 12.52
C TYR A 30 -0.48 -3.91 13.21
N ILE A 31 -0.99 -2.94 12.46
CA ILE A 31 -1.58 -1.73 13.03
C ILE A 31 -2.88 -2.05 13.78
N ALA A 32 -3.65 -3.03 13.36
CA ALA A 32 -4.84 -3.49 14.08
C ALA A 32 -4.54 -3.99 15.50
N LYS A 33 -3.30 -4.41 15.78
CA LYS A 33 -2.86 -4.88 17.11
C LYS A 33 -2.34 -3.77 18.03
N LEU A 34 -2.14 -2.56 17.52
CA LEU A 34 -1.58 -1.45 18.28
C LEU A 34 -2.61 -0.83 19.25
N PRO A 35 -2.14 -0.14 20.30
CA PRO A 35 -3.02 0.61 21.20
C PRO A 35 -3.81 1.69 20.43
N PRO A 36 -5.03 2.04 20.89
CA PRO A 36 -5.96 2.87 20.13
C PRO A 36 -5.40 4.25 19.74
N ILE A 37 -4.57 4.85 20.57
CA ILE A 37 -3.98 6.18 20.29
C ILE A 37 -2.98 6.09 19.12
N LEU A 38 -2.05 5.16 19.19
CA LEU A 38 -1.03 4.95 18.15
C LEU A 38 -1.67 4.49 16.84
N LYS A 39 -2.67 3.62 16.93
CA LYS A 39 -3.48 3.17 15.80
C LYS A 39 -4.16 4.35 15.10
N GLY A 40 -4.80 5.26 15.85
CA GLY A 40 -5.45 6.44 15.29
C GLY A 40 -4.47 7.39 14.61
N VAL A 41 -3.30 7.64 15.19
CA VAL A 41 -2.25 8.48 14.61
C VAL A 41 -1.73 7.88 13.30
N LEU A 42 -1.42 6.59 13.29
CA LEU A 42 -0.95 5.90 12.08
C LEU A 42 -2.01 5.86 10.98
N ASP A 43 -3.28 5.69 11.33
CA ASP A 43 -4.38 5.75 10.37
C ASP A 43 -4.45 7.10 9.68
N VAL A 44 -4.36 8.18 10.43
CA VAL A 44 -4.36 9.54 9.87
C VAL A 44 -3.16 9.73 8.95
N VAL A 45 -1.95 9.37 9.40
CA VAL A 45 -0.73 9.53 8.60
C VAL A 45 -0.77 8.71 7.31
N LEU A 46 -1.20 7.45 7.39
CA LEU A 46 -1.24 6.56 6.23
C LEU A 46 -2.38 6.90 5.25
N THR A 47 -3.46 7.51 5.71
CA THR A 47 -4.57 7.92 4.85
C THR A 47 -4.44 9.34 4.32
N LEU A 48 -3.49 10.10 4.83
CA LEU A 48 -3.25 11.49 4.42
C LEU A 48 -3.01 11.64 2.90
N PRO A 49 -2.21 10.80 2.23
CA PRO A 49 -2.02 10.88 0.77
C PRO A 49 -3.30 10.70 -0.05
N LEU A 50 -4.31 10.03 0.50
CA LEU A 50 -5.60 9.83 -0.20
C LEU A 50 -6.43 11.12 -0.25
N VAL A 51 -6.33 11.94 0.80
CA VAL A 51 -7.09 13.19 0.94
C VAL A 51 -6.40 14.34 0.21
N LEU A 52 -5.09 14.32 0.15
CA LEU A 52 -4.33 15.36 -0.53
C LEU A 52 -4.44 15.24 -2.06
N PRO A 53 -4.48 16.37 -2.79
CA PRO A 53 -4.37 16.34 -4.25
C PRO A 53 -3.08 15.64 -4.70
N PRO A 54 -3.10 14.86 -5.79
CA PRO A 54 -1.92 14.14 -6.29
C PRO A 54 -0.71 15.05 -6.54
N THR A 55 -0.97 16.27 -6.99
CA THR A 55 0.07 17.30 -7.21
C THR A 55 0.80 17.69 -5.92
N VAL A 56 0.06 17.81 -4.81
CA VAL A 56 0.63 18.11 -3.49
C VAL A 56 1.45 16.94 -2.97
N VAL A 57 0.95 15.71 -3.13
CA VAL A 57 1.69 14.50 -2.76
C VAL A 57 2.98 14.38 -3.58
N GLY A 58 2.91 14.59 -4.89
CA GLY A 58 4.07 14.60 -5.77
C GLY A 58 5.10 15.64 -5.36
N TYR A 59 4.67 16.87 -5.04
CA TYR A 59 5.54 17.92 -4.56
C TYR A 59 6.21 17.58 -3.22
N LEU A 60 5.45 17.03 -2.27
CA LEU A 60 5.99 16.61 -0.99
C LEU A 60 7.01 15.48 -1.13
N LEU A 61 6.74 14.52 -2.00
CA LEU A 61 7.69 13.45 -2.32
C LEU A 61 8.96 13.98 -2.96
N LEU A 62 8.85 14.89 -3.92
CA LEU A 62 9.99 15.57 -4.53
C LEU A 62 10.81 16.33 -3.48
N ARG A 63 10.15 16.99 -2.55
CA ARG A 63 10.80 17.75 -1.49
C ARG A 63 11.49 16.85 -0.46
N LEU A 64 10.92 15.69 -0.15
CA LEU A 64 11.48 14.73 0.79
C LEU A 64 12.61 13.89 0.20
N LEU A 65 12.45 13.46 -1.05
CA LEU A 65 13.34 12.54 -1.74
C LEU A 65 14.28 13.24 -2.74
N GLY A 66 14.18 14.55 -2.85
CA GLY A 66 15.06 15.33 -3.74
C GLY A 66 16.54 15.16 -3.37
N PRO A 67 17.45 15.18 -4.36
CA PRO A 67 18.89 14.91 -4.16
C PRO A 67 19.59 15.90 -3.22
N THR A 68 18.96 17.05 -2.98
CA THR A 68 19.47 18.10 -2.08
C THR A 68 19.09 17.91 -0.61
N ARG A 69 18.33 16.87 -0.29
CA ARG A 69 17.88 16.59 1.08
C ARG A 69 18.59 15.37 1.66
N PRO A 70 18.77 15.30 3.00
CA PRO A 70 19.54 14.23 3.63
C PRO A 70 18.96 12.82 3.37
N LEU A 71 17.65 12.69 3.29
CA LEU A 71 16.98 11.42 2.95
C LEU A 71 17.20 11.02 1.49
N GLY A 72 17.08 11.98 0.56
CA GLY A 72 17.32 11.75 -0.86
C GLY A 72 18.80 11.47 -1.16
N ALA A 73 19.72 12.18 -0.50
CA ALA A 73 21.15 11.94 -0.60
C ALA A 73 21.54 10.56 -0.07
N PHE A 74 20.99 10.12 1.08
CA PHE A 74 21.23 8.80 1.65
C PHE A 74 20.74 7.67 0.71
N ILE A 75 19.58 7.84 0.09
CA ILE A 75 19.04 6.85 -0.86
C ILE A 75 19.87 6.84 -2.16
N LEU A 76 20.34 8.00 -2.60
CA LEU A 76 21.22 8.14 -3.75
C LEU A 76 22.56 7.42 -3.54
N GLU A 77 23.14 7.54 -2.35
CA GLU A 77 24.37 6.83 -1.96
C GLU A 77 24.15 5.32 -1.80
N ALA A 78 22.99 4.91 -1.23
CA ALA A 78 22.71 3.51 -0.97
C ALA A 78 22.37 2.71 -2.23
N PHE A 79 21.71 3.32 -3.21
CA PHE A 79 21.21 2.64 -4.42
C PHE A 79 21.85 3.10 -5.73
N GLU A 80 22.77 4.05 -5.69
CA GLU A 80 23.46 4.65 -6.87
C GLU A 80 22.50 5.12 -7.99
N THR A 81 21.24 5.32 -7.69
CA THR A 81 20.19 5.70 -8.64
C THR A 81 19.52 7.00 -8.24
N LYS A 82 19.38 7.91 -9.20
CA LYS A 82 18.55 9.10 -9.03
C LYS A 82 17.09 8.66 -8.96
N LEU A 83 16.48 8.71 -7.78
CA LEU A 83 15.06 8.39 -7.57
C LEU A 83 14.11 9.32 -8.32
N VAL A 84 14.57 10.52 -8.66
CA VAL A 84 13.76 11.53 -9.35
C VAL A 84 13.83 11.31 -10.85
N MET A 85 12.68 11.24 -11.50
CA MET A 85 12.50 11.02 -12.95
C MET A 85 12.91 9.63 -13.49
N THR A 86 12.97 8.62 -12.63
CA THR A 86 13.20 7.22 -13.02
C THR A 86 11.92 6.39 -12.93
N TRP A 87 11.90 5.28 -13.61
CA TRP A 87 10.80 4.32 -13.57
C TRP A 87 10.45 3.87 -12.14
N TRP A 88 11.45 3.74 -11.28
CA TRP A 88 11.30 3.45 -9.86
C TRP A 88 10.58 4.54 -9.08
N SER A 89 10.80 5.82 -9.43
CA SER A 89 10.11 6.93 -8.77
C SER A 89 8.61 6.92 -9.07
N ALA A 90 8.25 6.51 -10.27
CA ALA A 90 6.87 6.35 -10.68
C ALA A 90 6.16 5.25 -9.87
N ILE A 91 6.82 4.10 -9.70
CA ILE A 91 6.30 3.00 -8.86
C ILE A 91 6.14 3.48 -7.41
N PHE A 92 7.14 4.16 -6.87
CA PHE A 92 7.11 4.64 -5.49
C PHE A 92 5.98 5.65 -5.26
N ALA A 93 5.83 6.63 -6.14
CA ALA A 93 4.76 7.61 -6.06
C ALA A 93 3.37 6.95 -6.14
N THR A 94 3.20 6.00 -7.05
CA THR A 94 1.96 5.24 -7.20
C THR A 94 1.65 4.41 -5.96
N VAL A 95 2.66 3.76 -5.37
CA VAL A 95 2.51 3.02 -4.11
C VAL A 95 2.05 3.94 -2.99
N VAL A 96 2.66 5.10 -2.82
CA VAL A 96 2.28 6.05 -1.76
C VAL A 96 0.84 6.53 -1.91
N VAL A 97 0.41 6.83 -3.13
CA VAL A 97 -0.95 7.36 -3.39
C VAL A 97 -2.02 6.27 -3.29
N ALA A 98 -1.76 5.08 -3.79
CA ALA A 98 -2.73 3.99 -3.83
C ALA A 98 -2.73 3.10 -2.57
N PHE A 99 -1.65 3.10 -1.79
CA PHE A 99 -1.51 2.32 -0.55
C PHE A 99 -2.67 2.53 0.44
N PRO A 100 -3.17 3.75 0.70
CA PRO A 100 -4.26 3.97 1.64
C PRO A 100 -5.54 3.20 1.31
N LEU A 101 -5.85 3.01 0.03
CA LEU A 101 -7.03 2.26 -0.40
C LEU A 101 -6.94 0.79 0.03
N MET A 102 -5.82 0.15 -0.26
CA MET A 102 -5.59 -1.24 0.14
C MET A 102 -5.54 -1.39 1.65
N TYR A 103 -4.82 -0.51 2.33
CA TYR A 103 -4.69 -0.50 3.78
C TYR A 103 -6.05 -0.39 4.48
N ARG A 104 -6.87 0.58 4.10
CA ARG A 104 -8.19 0.79 4.71
C ARG A 104 -9.13 -0.38 4.46
N THR A 105 -9.13 -0.92 3.25
CA THR A 105 -10.00 -2.03 2.87
C THR A 105 -9.59 -3.33 3.57
N ALA A 106 -8.30 -3.64 3.60
CA ALA A 106 -7.76 -4.78 4.33
C ALA A 106 -8.01 -4.67 5.83
N ARG A 107 -7.83 -3.48 6.40
CA ARG A 107 -8.09 -3.23 7.81
C ARG A 107 -9.56 -3.42 8.16
N GLY A 108 -10.48 -2.88 7.37
CA GLY A 108 -11.91 -3.10 7.56
C GLY A 108 -12.30 -4.57 7.50
N ALA A 109 -11.71 -5.33 6.58
CA ALA A 109 -11.89 -6.76 6.49
C ALA A 109 -11.37 -7.50 7.73
N PHE A 110 -10.20 -7.13 8.25
CA PHE A 110 -9.64 -7.73 9.46
C PHE A 110 -10.41 -7.34 10.74
N GLU A 111 -10.95 -6.14 10.82
CA GLU A 111 -11.77 -5.70 11.94
C GLU A 111 -13.15 -6.40 11.96
N SER A 112 -13.70 -6.73 10.81
CA SER A 112 -14.94 -7.49 10.69
C SER A 112 -14.78 -8.99 10.91
N PHE A 113 -13.52 -9.49 11.00
CA PHE A 113 -13.24 -10.89 11.27
C PHE A 113 -13.61 -11.27 12.71
N ASP A 114 -14.35 -12.36 12.85
CA ASP A 114 -14.74 -12.88 14.16
C ASP A 114 -13.54 -13.45 14.91
N ARG A 115 -13.24 -12.84 16.06
CA ARG A 115 -12.12 -13.25 16.91
C ARG A 115 -12.32 -14.64 17.52
N ASP A 116 -13.55 -15.06 17.72
CA ASP A 116 -13.88 -16.37 18.28
C ASP A 116 -13.37 -17.50 17.40
N LEU A 117 -13.35 -17.29 16.07
CA LEU A 117 -12.76 -18.26 15.13
C LEU A 117 -11.25 -18.42 15.34
N ALA A 118 -10.55 -17.32 15.59
CA ALA A 118 -9.12 -17.37 15.86
C ALA A 118 -8.83 -18.02 17.22
N ASP A 119 -9.63 -17.71 18.23
CA ASP A 119 -9.49 -18.27 19.58
C ASP A 119 -9.83 -19.76 19.60
N ALA A 120 -10.83 -20.20 18.86
CA ALA A 120 -11.12 -21.62 18.65
C ALA A 120 -9.93 -22.36 18.01
N GLY A 121 -9.28 -21.74 17.01
CA GLY A 121 -8.06 -22.29 16.42
C GLY A 121 -6.91 -22.43 17.41
N ARG A 122 -6.73 -21.45 18.29
CA ARG A 122 -5.71 -21.49 19.35
C ARG A 122 -5.99 -22.59 20.38
N THR A 123 -7.23 -22.82 20.76
CA THR A 123 -7.61 -23.91 21.67
C THR A 123 -7.33 -25.29 21.06
N LEU A 124 -7.34 -25.40 19.74
CA LEU A 124 -6.94 -26.62 19.01
C LEU A 124 -5.42 -26.77 18.86
N GLY A 125 -4.63 -25.87 19.41
CA GLY A 125 -3.17 -25.90 19.36
C GLY A 125 -2.56 -25.41 18.04
N LEU A 126 -3.33 -24.70 17.21
CA LEU A 126 -2.85 -24.15 15.94
C LEU A 126 -2.00 -22.89 16.15
N SER A 127 -0.94 -22.75 15.37
CA SER A 127 -0.09 -21.56 15.42
C SER A 127 -0.81 -20.32 14.89
N ASN A 128 -0.43 -19.13 15.37
CA ASN A 128 -0.98 -17.86 14.88
C ASN A 128 -0.77 -17.65 13.37
N THR A 129 0.37 -18.11 12.85
CA THR A 129 0.68 -18.06 11.41
C THR A 129 -0.25 -18.95 10.61
N TRP A 130 -0.53 -20.15 11.08
CA TRP A 130 -1.46 -21.07 10.43
C TRP A 130 -2.89 -20.51 10.42
N ILE A 131 -3.35 -19.96 11.56
CA ILE A 131 -4.67 -19.31 11.69
C ILE A 131 -4.78 -18.12 10.74
N PHE A 132 -3.73 -17.30 10.63
CA PHE A 132 -3.71 -16.17 9.71
C PHE A 132 -3.90 -16.60 8.25
N TRP A 133 -3.11 -17.57 7.78
CA TRP A 133 -3.13 -17.97 6.37
C TRP A 133 -4.33 -18.87 6.00
N ARG A 134 -4.78 -19.72 6.93
CA ARG A 134 -5.81 -20.71 6.65
C ARG A 134 -7.22 -20.32 7.09
N VAL A 135 -7.34 -19.41 8.03
CA VAL A 135 -8.65 -18.99 8.57
C VAL A 135 -8.91 -17.52 8.25
N ARG A 136 -8.05 -16.63 8.69
CA ARG A 136 -8.27 -15.18 8.56
C ARG A 136 -8.22 -14.71 7.10
N MET A 137 -7.22 -15.11 6.35
CA MET A 137 -7.09 -14.71 4.95
C MET A 137 -8.26 -15.16 4.07
N PRO A 138 -8.70 -16.43 4.11
CA PRO A 138 -9.88 -16.86 3.36
C PRO A 138 -11.17 -16.15 3.76
N CYS A 139 -11.38 -15.88 5.06
CA CYS A 139 -12.56 -15.15 5.53
C CYS A 139 -12.58 -13.69 5.09
N CYS A 140 -11.40 -13.05 5.01
CA CYS A 140 -11.26 -11.66 4.62
C CYS A 140 -10.99 -11.46 3.12
N ARG A 141 -10.97 -12.52 2.32
CA ARG A 141 -10.57 -12.47 0.90
C ARG A 141 -11.37 -11.47 0.07
N GLN A 142 -12.65 -11.32 0.31
CA GLN A 142 -13.49 -10.39 -0.46
C GLN A 142 -13.07 -8.94 -0.26
N GLY A 143 -12.83 -8.52 0.99
CA GLY A 143 -12.34 -7.17 1.30
C GLY A 143 -10.92 -6.93 0.78
N ILE A 144 -10.06 -7.93 0.87
CA ILE A 144 -8.68 -7.85 0.37
C ILE A 144 -8.64 -7.75 -1.15
N LEU A 145 -9.44 -8.55 -1.84
CA LEU A 145 -9.54 -8.48 -3.31
C LEU A 145 -10.16 -7.16 -3.77
N ALA A 146 -11.19 -6.68 -3.09
CA ALA A 146 -11.77 -5.37 -3.38
C ALA A 146 -10.74 -4.24 -3.22
N GLY A 147 -9.93 -4.29 -2.16
CA GLY A 147 -8.83 -3.36 -1.95
C GLY A 147 -7.77 -3.43 -3.05
N ALA A 148 -7.40 -4.62 -3.49
CA ALA A 148 -6.45 -4.82 -4.58
C ALA A 148 -6.98 -4.24 -5.90
N VAL A 149 -8.24 -4.46 -6.23
CA VAL A 149 -8.88 -3.91 -7.44
C VAL A 149 -8.93 -2.39 -7.38
N LEU A 150 -9.32 -1.80 -6.24
CA LEU A 150 -9.34 -0.36 -6.05
C LEU A 150 -7.95 0.26 -6.17
N ALA A 151 -6.94 -0.35 -5.57
CA ALA A 151 -5.55 0.10 -5.65
C ALA A 151 -5.02 0.04 -7.08
N PHE A 152 -5.33 -1.03 -7.81
CA PHE A 152 -4.97 -1.19 -9.22
C PHE A 152 -5.65 -0.14 -10.11
N ALA A 153 -6.95 0.08 -9.93
CA ALA A 153 -7.70 1.10 -10.66
C ALA A 153 -7.14 2.52 -10.38
N ARG A 154 -6.79 2.80 -9.13
CA ARG A 154 -6.15 4.07 -8.74
C ARG A 154 -4.77 4.22 -9.39
N ALA A 155 -3.98 3.16 -9.38
CA ALA A 155 -2.65 3.15 -10.02
C ALA A 155 -2.73 3.39 -11.53
N LEU A 156 -3.69 2.80 -12.23
CA LEU A 156 -3.95 3.06 -13.64
C LEU A 156 -4.38 4.50 -13.90
N GLY A 157 -5.24 5.04 -13.04
CA GLY A 157 -5.76 6.41 -13.17
C GLY A 157 -4.68 7.48 -13.02
N GLU A 158 -3.65 7.23 -12.23
CA GLU A 158 -2.51 8.14 -12.03
C GLU A 158 -1.77 8.41 -13.35
N TYR A 159 -1.61 7.39 -14.20
CA TYR A 159 -0.91 7.49 -15.48
C TYR A 159 -1.81 7.83 -16.66
N GLY A 160 -3.08 7.47 -16.61
CA GLY A 160 -4.05 7.81 -17.65
C GLY A 160 -4.34 9.32 -17.77
N ALA A 161 -4.09 10.08 -16.71
CA ALA A 161 -4.25 11.53 -16.69
C ALA A 161 -3.00 12.31 -17.14
N THR A 162 -1.85 11.65 -17.25
CA THR A 162 -0.56 12.27 -17.60
C THR A 162 -0.09 11.94 -19.02
N SER A 163 -0.79 11.09 -19.71
CA SER A 163 -0.57 10.77 -21.14
C SER A 163 -1.56 11.52 -22.01
#